data_54dab69b58e80fd367f53d7fd21f4639
#
_entry.id   54dab69b58e80fd367f53d7fd21f4639
#
_cell.length_a   1.000
_cell.length_b   1.000
_cell.length_c   1.000
_cell.angle_alpha   90.00
_cell.angle_beta   90.00
_cell.angle_gamma   90.00
#
_symmetry.space_group_name_H-M   'P 1'
#
loop_
_entity.id
_entity.type
_entity.pdbx_description
1 polymer ?
#
loop_
_entity_poly.entity_id
_entity_poly.type
_entity_poly.pdbx_seq_one_letter_code
_entity_poly.pdbx_strand_id
1 'polypeptide(L)'
;YAKTCTLSFYVKSNKTGTYCIQLINDGTNNRQFVTEYRINNTNTWERKEITIPGDTSGTWNSNGLRIAWTLAVAGNRQTSTVGSWFGDSTAKYGTHNQVNLMASTSNTFNLTGVQFEIGNAATSFEHRSIAEELVLCQRYYEKSTGNINAAINANSSFSAYCHANIHFKVEKRASPTVGFNWSSN
;
A
#
# COMPACT_ATOMS: atom_id res chain seq x y z
N TYR A 1 -10.91 16.56 -5.54
CA TYR A 1 -10.31 17.18 -4.35
C TYR A 1 -9.88 16.07 -3.39
N ALA A 2 -8.65 16.16 -2.89
CA ALA A 2 -8.17 15.25 -1.87
C ALA A 2 -8.95 15.49 -0.56
N LYS A 3 -9.44 14.40 0.02
CA LYS A 3 -10.19 14.44 1.29
C LYS A 3 -9.24 14.17 2.45
N THR A 4 -9.62 14.64 3.64
CA THR A 4 -8.98 14.20 4.88
C THR A 4 -9.16 12.71 5.03
N CYS A 5 -8.10 12.02 5.41
CA CYS A 5 -8.09 10.59 5.69
C CYS A 5 -7.51 10.32 7.08
N THR A 6 -7.83 9.18 7.64
CA THR A 6 -7.24 8.70 8.89
C THR A 6 -6.57 7.36 8.64
N LEU A 7 -5.33 7.25 9.08
CA LEU A 7 -4.55 6.02 9.12
C LEU A 7 -4.56 5.49 10.55
N SER A 8 -5.03 4.29 10.76
CA SER A 8 -4.93 3.59 12.04
C SER A 8 -4.16 2.28 11.87
N PHE A 9 -3.43 1.89 12.92
CA PHE A 9 -2.65 0.65 12.92
C PHE A 9 -2.26 0.27 14.34
N TYR A 10 -1.91 -0.99 14.53
CA TYR A 10 -1.28 -1.47 15.76
C TYR A 10 0.20 -1.69 15.52
N VAL A 11 1.00 -1.23 16.47
CA VAL A 11 2.47 -1.35 16.43
C VAL A 11 3.00 -1.88 17.74
N LYS A 12 4.05 -2.70 17.65
CA LYS A 12 4.81 -3.21 18.80
C LYS A 12 6.29 -3.22 18.48
N SER A 13 7.11 -2.69 19.38
CA SER A 13 8.58 -2.71 19.29
C SER A 13 9.19 -2.90 20.66
N ASN A 14 10.38 -3.48 20.72
CA ASN A 14 11.19 -3.50 21.93
C ASN A 14 11.96 -2.18 22.14
N LYS A 15 11.97 -1.28 21.15
CA LYS A 15 12.58 0.04 21.24
C LYS A 15 11.50 1.11 21.26
N THR A 16 11.35 1.79 22.40
CA THR A 16 10.43 2.92 22.59
C THR A 16 11.00 4.21 22.00
N GLY A 17 10.15 5.18 21.76
CA GLY A 17 10.55 6.51 21.28
C GLY A 17 9.71 7.00 20.13
N THR A 18 10.21 8.02 19.44
CA THR A 18 9.53 8.66 18.31
C THR A 18 9.84 7.94 17.01
N TYR A 19 8.80 7.61 16.26
CA TYR A 19 8.82 7.03 14.93
C TYR A 19 8.09 7.93 13.96
N CYS A 20 8.41 7.83 12.68
CA CYS A 20 7.77 8.62 11.65
C CYS A 20 7.01 7.75 10.64
N ILE A 21 5.97 8.34 10.09
CA ILE A 21 5.30 7.86 8.89
C ILE A 21 5.45 8.91 7.80
N GLN A 22 5.73 8.43 6.60
CA GLN A 22 5.72 9.25 5.40
C GLN A 22 4.58 8.80 4.50
N LEU A 23 3.86 9.78 3.95
CA LEU A 23 2.99 9.58 2.81
C LEU A 23 3.57 10.34 1.61
N ILE A 24 3.57 9.70 0.44
CA ILE A 24 3.98 10.33 -0.82
C ILE A 24 2.81 10.23 -1.80
N ASN A 25 2.43 11.39 -2.34
CA ASN A 25 1.68 11.48 -3.57
C ASN A 25 2.68 11.45 -4.73
N ASP A 26 2.82 10.31 -5.38
CA ASP A 26 3.78 10.10 -6.49
C ASP A 26 3.32 10.79 -7.81
N GLY A 27 2.37 11.72 -7.72
CA GLY A 27 1.99 12.60 -8.80
C GLY A 27 3.06 13.63 -9.13
N THR A 28 2.64 14.73 -9.75
CA THR A 28 3.53 15.85 -10.07
C THR A 28 4.07 16.49 -8.78
N ASN A 29 5.37 16.78 -8.71
CA ASN A 29 6.07 17.52 -7.64
C ASN A 29 6.39 16.77 -6.35
N ASN A 30 6.40 15.44 -6.35
CA ASN A 30 6.83 14.65 -5.18
C ASN A 30 6.27 15.20 -3.85
N ARG A 31 4.97 15.40 -3.80
CA ARG A 31 4.28 15.89 -2.61
C ARG A 31 4.35 14.87 -1.50
N GLN A 32 4.78 15.32 -0.33
CA GLN A 32 5.06 14.47 0.82
C GLN A 32 4.35 15.01 2.07
N PHE A 33 3.97 14.09 2.93
CA PHE A 33 3.47 14.36 4.27
C PHE A 33 4.27 13.50 5.23
N VAL A 34 4.88 14.12 6.22
CA VAL A 34 5.64 13.42 7.27
C VAL A 34 5.01 13.74 8.61
N THR A 35 4.81 12.74 9.45
CA THR A 35 4.32 12.91 10.79
C THR A 35 4.98 11.96 11.77
N GLU A 36 4.96 12.31 13.04
CA GLU A 36 5.51 11.54 14.14
C GLU A 36 4.42 10.79 14.90
N TYR A 37 4.77 9.62 15.41
CA TYR A 37 4.01 8.91 16.45
C TYR A 37 4.99 8.34 17.46
N ARG A 38 4.52 8.03 18.66
CA ARG A 38 5.36 7.55 19.74
C ARG A 38 4.99 6.14 20.12
N ILE A 39 5.99 5.26 20.28
CA ILE A 39 5.86 3.97 20.96
C ILE A 39 6.29 4.19 22.42
N ASN A 40 5.34 4.01 23.34
CA ASN A 40 5.53 4.34 24.74
C ASN A 40 6.03 3.14 25.57
N ASN A 41 5.52 1.95 25.25
CA ASN A 41 5.77 0.74 26.04
C ASN A 41 6.50 -0.32 25.21
N THR A 42 7.59 -0.85 25.78
CA THR A 42 8.36 -1.90 25.12
C THR A 42 7.54 -3.18 25.01
N ASN A 43 7.64 -3.86 23.87
CA ASN A 43 6.99 -5.16 23.61
C ASN A 43 5.46 -5.19 23.82
N THR A 44 4.80 -4.04 23.78
CA THR A 44 3.36 -3.91 23.96
C THR A 44 2.71 -3.43 22.66
N TRP A 45 1.58 -4.01 22.28
CA TRP A 45 0.79 -3.52 21.16
C TRP A 45 0.11 -2.20 21.54
N GLU A 46 0.37 -1.18 20.74
CA GLU A 46 -0.26 0.13 20.86
C GLU A 46 -1.00 0.46 19.58
N ARG A 47 -2.25 0.89 19.68
CA ARG A 47 -3.00 1.45 18.54
C ARG A 47 -2.57 2.88 18.31
N LYS A 48 -2.33 3.23 17.06
CA LYS A 48 -2.02 4.59 16.61
C LYS A 48 -3.07 5.05 15.61
N GLU A 49 -3.38 6.33 15.70
CA GLU A 49 -4.30 7.00 14.79
C GLU A 49 -3.65 8.30 14.32
N ILE A 50 -3.66 8.52 13.02
CA ILE A 50 -3.04 9.69 12.39
C ILE A 50 -4.02 10.26 11.39
N THR A 51 -4.48 11.47 11.64
CA THR A 51 -5.30 12.22 10.69
C THR A 51 -4.41 12.95 9.70
N ILE A 52 -4.68 12.77 8.42
CA ILE A 52 -3.90 13.28 7.31
C ILE A 52 -4.81 14.21 6.50
N PRO A 53 -4.53 15.52 6.47
CA PRO A 53 -5.30 16.45 5.64
C PRO A 53 -5.15 16.09 4.17
N GLY A 54 -6.15 16.38 3.38
CA GLY A 54 -6.06 16.19 1.93
C GLY A 54 -4.99 17.10 1.32
N ASP A 55 -4.19 16.56 0.41
CA ASP A 55 -3.26 17.38 -0.40
C ASP A 55 -4.04 18.18 -1.43
N THR A 56 -4.14 19.48 -1.23
CA THR A 56 -4.87 20.41 -2.12
C THR A 56 -3.99 21.08 -3.17
N SER A 57 -2.67 20.88 -3.08
CA SER A 57 -1.68 21.53 -3.96
C SER A 57 -1.06 20.59 -4.98
N GLY A 58 -1.26 19.29 -4.84
CA GLY A 58 -0.76 18.27 -5.75
C GLY A 58 -1.81 17.72 -6.69
N THR A 59 -1.37 17.13 -7.78
CA THR A 59 -2.22 16.32 -8.66
C THR A 59 -2.09 14.85 -8.29
N TRP A 60 -3.18 14.14 -8.29
CA TRP A 60 -3.22 12.69 -8.10
C TRP A 60 -3.23 12.02 -9.47
N ASN A 61 -2.24 11.20 -9.74
CA ASN A 61 -2.12 10.46 -11.00
C ASN A 61 -2.22 8.94 -10.76
N SER A 62 -1.89 8.17 -11.79
CA SER A 62 -1.94 6.70 -11.77
C SER A 62 -1.00 6.04 -10.76
N ASN A 63 0.03 6.74 -10.27
CA ASN A 63 0.99 6.18 -9.32
C ASN A 63 0.44 6.12 -7.87
N GLY A 64 -0.61 6.91 -7.58
CA GLY A 64 -1.35 6.83 -6.33
C GLY A 64 -0.61 7.32 -5.09
N LEU A 65 -0.97 6.75 -3.96
CA LEU A 65 -0.44 7.07 -2.63
C LEU A 65 0.47 5.94 -2.14
N ARG A 66 1.64 6.31 -1.65
CA ARG A 66 2.56 5.41 -0.96
C ARG A 66 2.64 5.79 0.52
N ILE A 67 2.56 4.80 1.41
CA ILE A 67 2.70 4.97 2.86
C ILE A 67 3.93 4.17 3.31
N ALA A 68 4.80 4.80 4.09
CA ALA A 68 6.02 4.19 4.60
C ALA A 68 6.17 4.41 6.11
N TRP A 69 6.45 3.36 6.86
CA TRP A 69 6.86 3.40 8.26
C TRP A 69 8.37 3.49 8.32
N THR A 70 8.87 4.57 8.89
CA THR A 70 10.31 4.82 8.96
C THR A 70 10.93 4.10 10.14
N LEU A 71 11.96 3.30 9.87
CA LEU A 71 12.69 2.56 10.91
C LEU A 71 14.01 3.23 11.28
N ALA A 72 14.59 3.98 10.35
CA ALA A 72 15.75 4.82 10.56
C ALA A 72 15.80 5.90 9.48
N VAL A 73 16.29 7.08 9.83
CA VAL A 73 16.48 8.19 8.87
C VAL A 73 17.65 9.07 9.32
N ALA A 74 18.40 9.61 8.38
CA ALA A 74 19.51 10.52 8.65
C ALA A 74 19.73 11.50 7.49
N GLY A 75 20.48 12.56 7.77
CA GLY A 75 20.99 13.52 6.79
C GLY A 75 19.87 14.22 6.01
N ASN A 76 20.06 14.34 4.71
CA ASN A 76 19.15 15.05 3.81
C ASN A 76 17.78 14.36 3.62
N ARG A 77 17.56 13.19 4.22
CA ARG A 77 16.28 12.48 4.23
C ARG A 77 15.39 12.87 5.40
N GLN A 78 15.86 13.74 6.27
CA GLN A 78 15.12 14.33 7.38
C GLN A 78 14.41 15.62 6.96
N THR A 79 13.30 15.93 7.63
CA THR A 79 12.57 17.19 7.48
C THR A 79 12.20 17.77 8.84
N SER A 80 12.07 19.10 8.89
CA SER A 80 11.43 19.81 10.02
C SER A 80 9.95 20.07 9.79
N THR A 81 9.45 19.84 8.57
CA THR A 81 8.01 20.00 8.25
C THR A 81 7.26 18.74 8.68
N VAL A 82 6.37 18.90 9.67
CA VAL A 82 5.60 17.82 10.28
C VAL A 82 4.11 18.14 10.21
N GLY A 83 3.29 17.15 9.87
CA GLY A 83 1.83 17.25 9.89
C GLY A 83 1.21 18.09 8.78
N SER A 84 1.98 18.43 7.75
CA SER A 84 1.48 19.16 6.57
C SER A 84 2.11 18.63 5.28
N TRP A 85 1.38 18.77 4.17
CA TRP A 85 1.90 18.42 2.84
C TRP A 85 2.90 19.46 2.34
N PHE A 86 4.02 19.00 1.80
CA PHE A 86 5.05 19.84 1.17
C PHE A 86 5.62 19.17 -0.06
N GLY A 87 6.21 19.97 -0.97
CA GLY A 87 6.95 19.48 -2.13
C GLY A 87 8.44 19.48 -1.86
N ASP A 88 9.14 18.41 -2.22
CA ASP A 88 10.59 18.33 -2.19
C ASP A 88 11.07 17.35 -3.25
N SER A 89 12.09 17.72 -4.03
CA SER A 89 12.73 16.82 -5.01
C SER A 89 13.41 15.61 -4.36
N THR A 90 13.72 15.74 -3.07
CA THR A 90 14.33 14.67 -2.27
C THR A 90 13.30 14.09 -1.32
N ALA A 91 13.04 12.79 -1.41
CA ALA A 91 12.13 12.12 -0.49
C ALA A 91 12.60 12.25 0.96
N LYS A 92 11.71 12.75 1.84
CA LYS A 92 11.92 12.90 3.28
C LYS A 92 11.13 11.84 4.02
N TYR A 93 11.79 11.02 4.78
CA TYR A 93 11.18 9.86 5.43
C TYR A 93 10.83 10.08 6.90
N GLY A 94 11.38 11.10 7.54
CA GLY A 94 11.13 11.36 8.95
C GLY A 94 11.83 12.62 9.44
N THR A 95 11.77 12.82 10.75
CA THR A 95 12.38 13.95 11.46
C THR A 95 13.69 13.51 12.14
N HIS A 96 14.41 14.48 12.69
CA HIS A 96 15.59 14.20 13.52
C HIS A 96 15.24 13.52 14.85
N ASN A 97 13.95 13.51 15.24
CA ASN A 97 13.47 12.81 16.45
C ASN A 97 13.30 11.29 16.24
N GLN A 98 13.36 10.83 14.99
CA GLN A 98 13.21 9.41 14.65
C GLN A 98 14.25 8.55 15.38
N VAL A 99 13.79 7.57 16.14
CA VAL A 99 14.71 6.58 16.71
C VAL A 99 15.36 5.75 15.60
N ASN A 100 16.63 5.40 15.79
CA ASN A 100 17.30 4.47 14.90
C ASN A 100 17.02 3.03 15.37
N LEU A 101 16.00 2.39 14.77
CA LEU A 101 15.69 0.99 15.04
C LEU A 101 16.79 0.05 14.53
N MET A 102 17.47 0.45 13.45
CA MET A 102 18.51 -0.35 12.81
C MET A 102 19.85 -0.36 13.57
N ALA A 103 19.92 0.33 14.73
CA ALA A 103 21.14 0.39 15.54
C ALA A 103 21.50 -0.96 16.23
N SER A 104 20.61 -1.93 16.24
CA SER A 104 20.86 -3.27 16.78
C SER A 104 20.04 -4.32 16.04
N THR A 105 20.64 -5.47 15.80
CA THR A 105 19.97 -6.63 15.20
C THR A 105 18.94 -7.29 16.14
N SER A 106 18.98 -6.97 17.44
CA SER A 106 18.00 -7.42 18.43
C SER A 106 16.73 -6.58 18.47
N ASN A 107 16.72 -5.42 17.78
CA ASN A 107 15.52 -4.59 17.70
C ASN A 107 14.44 -5.24 16.83
N THR A 108 13.20 -5.09 17.28
CA THR A 108 12.03 -5.67 16.60
C THR A 108 10.99 -4.60 16.32
N PHE A 109 10.33 -4.71 15.19
CA PHE A 109 9.19 -3.88 14.81
C PHE A 109 8.09 -4.75 14.23
N ASN A 110 6.93 -4.72 14.82
CA ASN A 110 5.77 -5.49 14.39
C ASN A 110 4.62 -4.54 14.08
N LEU A 111 3.96 -4.76 12.98
CA LEU A 111 2.86 -3.94 12.46
C LEU A 111 1.69 -4.84 12.08
N THR A 112 0.48 -4.45 12.46
CA THR A 112 -0.76 -5.16 12.09
C THR A 112 -1.97 -4.20 12.12
N GLY A 113 -3.12 -4.66 11.64
CA GLY A 113 -4.38 -3.94 11.71
C GLY A 113 -4.31 -2.57 11.04
N VAL A 114 -3.61 -2.48 9.90
CA VAL A 114 -3.49 -1.23 9.14
C VAL A 114 -4.79 -0.95 8.42
N GLN A 115 -5.38 0.21 8.69
CA GLN A 115 -6.62 0.68 8.07
C GLN A 115 -6.47 2.13 7.66
N PHE A 116 -6.84 2.45 6.41
CA PHE A 116 -6.80 3.79 5.85
C PHE A 116 -8.19 4.19 5.36
N GLU A 117 -8.76 5.22 5.95
CA GLU A 117 -10.16 5.59 5.80
C GLU A 117 -10.31 7.05 5.42
N ILE A 118 -11.35 7.37 4.67
CA ILE A 118 -11.76 8.76 4.44
C ILE A 118 -12.48 9.25 5.71
N GLY A 119 -12.05 10.37 6.24
CA GLY A 119 -12.60 11.00 7.45
C GLY A 119 -11.51 11.45 8.40
N ASN A 120 -11.92 12.03 9.50
CA ASN A 120 -11.04 12.61 10.54
C ASN A 120 -10.97 11.75 11.82
N ALA A 121 -11.56 10.58 11.80
CA ALA A 121 -11.56 9.65 12.93
C ALA A 121 -11.40 8.22 12.40
N ALA A 122 -10.68 7.39 13.13
CA ALA A 122 -10.53 5.98 12.82
C ALA A 122 -11.69 5.18 13.40
N THR A 123 -12.28 4.31 12.59
CA THR A 123 -13.24 3.30 13.07
C THR A 123 -12.50 2.11 13.71
N SER A 124 -13.26 1.19 14.27
CA SER A 124 -12.70 -0.09 14.69
C SER A 124 -12.14 -0.84 13.49
N PHE A 125 -11.04 -1.58 13.67
CA PHE A 125 -10.46 -2.35 12.56
C PHE A 125 -11.50 -3.34 12.00
N GLU A 126 -11.73 -3.28 10.70
CA GLU A 126 -12.67 -4.14 10.01
C GLU A 126 -12.03 -5.52 9.77
N HIS A 127 -12.50 -6.51 10.52
CA HIS A 127 -12.09 -7.90 10.35
C HIS A 127 -12.96 -8.55 9.26
N ARG A 128 -12.33 -8.94 8.16
CA ARG A 128 -12.97 -9.74 7.09
C ARG A 128 -12.41 -11.14 7.10
N SER A 129 -13.24 -12.10 6.73
CA SER A 129 -12.76 -13.46 6.48
C SER A 129 -11.84 -13.47 5.25
N ILE A 130 -10.88 -14.39 5.22
CA ILE A 130 -9.99 -14.58 4.06
C ILE A 130 -10.81 -14.83 2.78
N ALA A 131 -11.93 -15.56 2.91
CA ALA A 131 -12.80 -15.87 1.77
C ALA A 131 -13.44 -14.62 1.18
N GLU A 132 -13.97 -13.72 2.03
CA GLU A 132 -14.56 -12.45 1.59
C GLU A 132 -13.50 -11.55 0.94
N GLU A 133 -12.34 -11.42 1.58
CA GLU A 133 -11.25 -10.60 1.05
C GLU A 133 -10.75 -11.14 -0.30
N LEU A 134 -10.64 -12.47 -0.44
CA LEU A 134 -10.26 -13.10 -1.71
C LEU A 134 -11.25 -12.79 -2.84
N VAL A 135 -12.55 -12.85 -2.58
CA VAL A 135 -13.59 -12.50 -3.56
C VAL A 135 -13.47 -11.04 -3.99
N LEU A 136 -13.26 -10.12 -3.04
CA LEU A 136 -13.05 -8.70 -3.32
C LEU A 136 -11.80 -8.47 -4.16
N CYS A 137 -10.70 -9.14 -3.85
CA CYS A 137 -9.47 -9.04 -4.63
C CYS A 137 -9.63 -9.63 -6.04
N GLN A 138 -10.29 -10.77 -6.19
CA GLN A 138 -10.53 -11.42 -7.47
C GLN A 138 -11.41 -10.57 -8.42
N ARG A 139 -12.21 -9.66 -7.90
CA ARG A 139 -12.96 -8.69 -8.71
C ARG A 139 -12.03 -7.76 -9.52
N TYR A 140 -10.80 -7.53 -9.06
CA TYR A 140 -9.83 -6.64 -9.69
C TYR A 140 -8.71 -7.42 -10.40
N TYR A 141 -8.25 -8.50 -9.81
CA TYR A 141 -7.16 -9.32 -10.34
C TYR A 141 -7.36 -10.78 -10.00
N GLU A 142 -7.18 -11.64 -11.00
CA GLU A 142 -7.20 -13.08 -10.84
C GLU A 142 -6.09 -13.70 -11.68
N LYS A 143 -5.37 -14.65 -11.11
CA LYS A 143 -4.37 -15.45 -11.79
C LYS A 143 -4.80 -16.90 -11.74
N SER A 144 -4.92 -17.53 -12.91
CA SER A 144 -5.07 -18.99 -13.05
C SER A 144 -3.71 -19.61 -13.33
N THR A 145 -3.38 -20.69 -12.64
CA THR A 145 -2.19 -21.50 -12.89
C THR A 145 -2.50 -22.77 -13.65
N GLY A 146 -3.77 -22.95 -14.06
CA GLY A 146 -4.19 -24.11 -14.85
C GLY A 146 -3.84 -23.97 -16.33
N ASN A 147 -3.58 -25.09 -16.99
CA ASN A 147 -3.42 -25.13 -18.43
C ASN A 147 -4.78 -24.82 -19.09
N ILE A 148 -4.80 -23.85 -19.97
CA ILE A 148 -5.95 -23.60 -20.85
C ILE A 148 -5.76 -24.52 -22.04
N ASN A 149 -6.52 -25.60 -22.11
CA ASN A 149 -6.54 -26.45 -23.28
C ASN A 149 -7.32 -25.75 -24.39
N ALA A 150 -6.60 -25.17 -25.34
CA ALA A 150 -7.20 -24.68 -26.57
C ALA A 150 -7.28 -25.81 -27.56
N ALA A 151 -8.47 -26.20 -28.01
CA ALA A 151 -8.62 -27.12 -29.12
C ALA A 151 -8.31 -26.35 -30.43
N ILE A 152 -7.25 -26.76 -31.12
CA ILE A 152 -6.93 -26.28 -32.46
C ILE A 152 -7.61 -27.20 -33.45
N ASN A 153 -8.66 -26.75 -34.10
CA ASN A 153 -9.15 -27.41 -35.31
C ASN A 153 -8.32 -26.89 -36.50
N ALA A 154 -7.23 -27.59 -36.79
CA ALA A 154 -6.44 -27.31 -37.98
C ALA A 154 -7.12 -27.99 -39.18
N ASN A 155 -7.90 -27.26 -39.96
CA ASN A 155 -8.27 -27.63 -41.29
C ASN A 155 -7.42 -26.81 -42.27
N SER A 156 -6.76 -27.50 -43.23
CA SER A 156 -5.67 -27.00 -44.06
C SER A 156 -6.03 -25.84 -45.03
N SER A 157 -7.21 -25.25 -44.91
CA SER A 157 -7.68 -24.22 -45.84
C SER A 157 -8.16 -22.92 -45.17
N PHE A 158 -8.08 -22.80 -43.84
CA PHE A 158 -8.50 -21.59 -43.12
C PHE A 158 -7.50 -21.23 -42.04
N SER A 159 -7.31 -19.93 -41.84
CA SER A 159 -6.58 -19.39 -40.68
C SER A 159 -7.10 -20.05 -39.42
N ALA A 160 -6.23 -20.79 -38.71
CA ALA A 160 -6.61 -21.49 -37.49
C ALA A 160 -6.94 -20.45 -36.37
N TYR A 161 -8.16 -20.46 -35.91
CA TYR A 161 -8.56 -19.72 -34.73
C TYR A 161 -8.50 -20.63 -33.52
N CYS A 162 -7.78 -20.17 -32.50
CA CYS A 162 -7.83 -20.82 -31.19
C CYS A 162 -8.88 -20.09 -30.34
N HIS A 163 -9.89 -20.81 -29.90
CA HIS A 163 -10.86 -20.31 -28.94
C HIS A 163 -10.59 -20.95 -27.59
N ALA A 164 -10.43 -20.11 -26.58
CA ALA A 164 -10.37 -20.54 -25.18
C ALA A 164 -11.43 -19.79 -24.38
N ASN A 165 -12.28 -20.52 -23.68
CA ASN A 165 -13.22 -19.95 -22.76
C ASN A 165 -12.57 -19.81 -21.37
N ILE A 166 -12.51 -18.59 -20.87
CA ILE A 166 -11.99 -18.28 -19.55
C ILE A 166 -13.18 -17.95 -18.64
N HIS A 167 -13.38 -18.77 -17.61
CA HIS A 167 -14.36 -18.51 -16.59
C HIS A 167 -13.71 -17.81 -15.42
N PHE A 168 -14.11 -16.60 -15.14
CA PHE A 168 -13.70 -15.87 -13.94
C PHE A 168 -14.47 -16.39 -12.73
N LYS A 169 -13.80 -16.49 -11.58
CA LYS A 169 -14.43 -16.97 -10.33
C LYS A 169 -15.45 -15.97 -9.77
N VAL A 170 -15.28 -14.70 -10.09
CA VAL A 170 -16.16 -13.61 -9.68
C VAL A 170 -16.37 -12.62 -10.82
N GLU A 171 -17.48 -11.90 -10.79
CA GLU A 171 -17.75 -10.80 -11.71
C GLU A 171 -16.68 -9.72 -11.60
N LYS A 172 -16.08 -9.33 -12.71
CA LYS A 172 -15.03 -8.30 -12.77
C LYS A 172 -15.64 -6.90 -12.69
N ARG A 173 -14.90 -5.97 -12.09
CA ARG A 173 -15.30 -4.57 -11.98
C ARG A 173 -15.52 -3.90 -13.34
N ALA A 174 -14.73 -4.29 -14.34
CA ALA A 174 -14.77 -3.80 -15.71
C ALA A 174 -14.24 -4.89 -16.64
N SER A 175 -14.33 -4.72 -17.94
CA SER A 175 -13.73 -5.65 -18.92
C SER A 175 -12.24 -5.85 -18.60
N PRO A 176 -11.80 -7.06 -18.23
CA PRO A 176 -10.42 -7.28 -17.83
C PRO A 176 -9.50 -7.36 -19.03
N THR A 177 -8.25 -6.93 -18.85
CA THR A 177 -7.18 -7.27 -19.78
C THR A 177 -6.67 -8.67 -19.43
N VAL A 178 -6.67 -9.58 -20.40
CA VAL A 178 -6.21 -10.95 -20.22
C VAL A 178 -4.81 -11.09 -20.79
N GLY A 179 -3.86 -11.49 -19.95
CA GLY A 179 -2.49 -11.81 -20.36
C GLY A 179 -2.25 -13.30 -20.28
N PHE A 180 -1.53 -13.86 -21.26
CA PHE A 180 -1.14 -15.27 -21.31
C PHE A 180 0.38 -15.38 -21.22
N ASN A 181 0.87 -16.29 -20.40
CA ASN A 181 2.26 -16.71 -20.44
C ASN A 181 2.33 -18.03 -21.21
N TRP A 182 2.91 -17.99 -22.39
CA TRP A 182 3.17 -19.19 -23.18
C TRP A 182 4.53 -19.79 -22.79
N SER A 183 4.55 -21.02 -22.30
CA SER A 183 5.77 -21.82 -22.28
C SER A 183 5.75 -22.75 -23.50
N SER A 184 6.65 -22.54 -24.43
CA SER A 184 6.98 -23.57 -25.43
C SER A 184 7.77 -24.67 -24.72
N ASN A 185 7.22 -25.87 -24.64
CA ASN A 185 8.01 -27.07 -24.38
C ASN A 185 8.73 -27.48 -25.66
#